data_c4f50625658cb3e9b2cbb89225707699
#
_entry.id   c4f50625658cb3e9b2cbb89225707699
#
_cell.length_a   1.000
_cell.length_b   1.000
_cell.length_c   1.000
_cell.angle_alpha   90.00
_cell.angle_beta   90.00
_cell.angle_gamma   90.00
#
_symmetry.space_group_name_H-M   'P 1'
#
loop_
_entity.id
_entity.type
_entity.pdbx_description
1 polymer ?
#
loop_
_entity_poly.entity_id
_entity_poly.type
_entity_poly.pdbx_seq_one_letter_code
_entity_poly.pdbx_strand_id
1 'polypeptide(L)'
;MAILISDPPAGPKRPADNPTLGWSLLLVMGWLFVIVGLLNIVLLWWPLQMGNPEYEFASVAASLDSLPLPTMGLAFALAASRAQGHLTGAKVAMVTAVALAVLVVLAAVLYGLDVPLALKAVKEGPVRMGIMKSILKVSAQAVLYPIALIAFARMSNRK
;
A
#
# COMPACT_ATOMS: atom_id res chain seq x y z
N MET A 1 2.11 64.72 -31.39
CA MET A 1 3.10 63.70 -31.78
C MET A 1 3.05 62.59 -30.71
N ALA A 2 2.28 61.48 -30.92
CA ALA A 2 2.08 60.44 -29.97
C ALA A 2 3.17 59.36 -30.22
N ILE A 3 4.01 59.14 -29.23
CA ILE A 3 5.03 58.08 -29.26
C ILE A 3 4.32 56.76 -28.99
N LEU A 4 4.18 55.92 -30.01
CA LEU A 4 3.76 54.52 -29.90
C LEU A 4 4.87 53.78 -29.17
N ILE A 5 4.65 53.49 -27.88
CA ILE A 5 5.47 52.58 -27.11
C ILE A 5 5.06 51.17 -27.58
N SER A 6 5.88 50.56 -28.45
CA SER A 6 5.72 49.16 -28.84
C SER A 6 6.01 48.28 -27.64
N ASP A 7 5.07 47.40 -27.30
CA ASP A 7 5.28 46.38 -26.28
C ASP A 7 6.54 45.54 -26.57
N PRO A 8 7.34 45.23 -25.56
CA PRO A 8 8.52 44.39 -25.76
C PRO A 8 8.11 43.03 -26.30
N PRO A 9 8.90 42.43 -27.20
CA PRO A 9 8.58 41.13 -27.77
C PRO A 9 8.42 40.11 -26.65
N ALA A 10 7.30 39.39 -26.66
CA ALA A 10 7.03 38.30 -25.71
C ALA A 10 8.21 37.33 -25.75
N GLY A 11 8.93 37.23 -24.64
CA GLY A 11 10.04 36.28 -24.48
C GLY A 11 9.59 34.84 -24.78
N PRO A 12 10.52 33.94 -25.11
CA PRO A 12 10.19 32.56 -25.44
C PRO A 12 9.34 31.97 -24.30
N LYS A 13 8.11 31.57 -24.63
CA LYS A 13 7.24 30.86 -23.68
C LYS A 13 8.04 29.63 -23.22
N ARG A 14 8.40 29.59 -21.93
CA ARG A 14 8.92 28.38 -21.31
C ARG A 14 7.96 27.26 -21.66
N PRO A 15 8.46 26.06 -22.06
CA PRO A 15 7.59 24.90 -22.22
C PRO A 15 6.78 24.80 -20.96
N ALA A 16 5.45 24.92 -21.10
CA ALA A 16 4.55 24.84 -19.96
C ALA A 16 4.83 23.47 -19.33
N ASP A 17 5.41 23.48 -18.12
CA ASP A 17 5.47 22.30 -17.29
C ASP A 17 4.04 21.82 -17.18
N ASN A 18 3.67 20.78 -17.94
CA ASN A 18 2.33 20.23 -17.94
C ASN A 18 2.15 19.50 -16.59
N PRO A 19 1.59 20.15 -15.56
CA PRO A 19 1.43 19.54 -14.25
C PRO A 19 0.58 18.27 -14.33
N THR A 20 -0.25 18.16 -15.37
CA THR A 20 -1.06 16.98 -15.67
C THR A 20 -0.21 15.75 -15.99
N LEU A 21 0.93 15.88 -16.65
CA LEU A 21 1.80 14.76 -17.03
C LEU A 21 2.43 14.11 -15.78
N GLY A 22 2.91 14.91 -14.84
CA GLY A 22 3.47 14.42 -13.57
C GLY A 22 2.44 13.64 -12.75
N TRP A 23 1.22 14.15 -12.65
CA TRP A 23 0.13 13.46 -11.94
C TRP A 23 -0.32 12.19 -12.66
N SER A 24 -0.33 12.17 -13.99
CA SER A 24 -0.67 10.97 -14.76
C SER A 24 0.38 9.88 -14.58
N LEU A 25 1.66 10.22 -14.59
CA LEU A 25 2.74 9.28 -14.28
C LEU A 25 2.61 8.74 -12.85
N LEU A 26 2.35 9.60 -11.87
CA LEU A 26 2.17 9.18 -10.48
C LEU A 26 0.97 8.25 -10.31
N LEU A 27 -0.12 8.47 -11.06
CA LEU A 27 -1.28 7.59 -11.07
C LEU A 27 -0.94 6.20 -11.61
N VAL A 28 -0.25 6.13 -12.75
CA VAL A 28 0.18 4.88 -13.37
C VAL A 28 1.13 4.13 -12.45
N MET A 29 2.15 4.81 -11.91
CA MET A 29 3.10 4.22 -10.97
C MET A 29 2.41 3.73 -9.70
N GLY A 30 1.44 4.48 -9.19
CA GLY A 30 0.65 4.08 -8.02
C GLY A 30 -0.07 2.76 -8.24
N TRP A 31 -0.80 2.64 -9.34
CA TRP A 31 -1.50 1.40 -9.68
C TRP A 31 -0.54 0.24 -9.99
N LEU A 32 0.58 0.51 -10.61
CA LEU A 32 1.62 -0.50 -10.86
C LEU A 32 2.16 -1.06 -9.54
N PHE A 33 2.43 -0.21 -8.55
CA PHE A 33 2.86 -0.66 -7.22
C PHE A 33 1.79 -1.48 -6.50
N VAL A 34 0.52 -1.10 -6.64
CA VAL A 34 -0.60 -1.91 -6.10
C VAL A 34 -0.62 -3.29 -6.74
N ILE A 35 -0.57 -3.36 -8.08
CA ILE A 35 -0.64 -4.63 -8.82
C ILE A 35 0.56 -5.51 -8.47
N VAL A 36 1.78 -4.97 -8.53
CA VAL A 36 3.00 -5.73 -8.23
C VAL A 36 3.01 -6.18 -6.76
N GLY A 37 2.60 -5.31 -5.83
CA GLY A 37 2.52 -5.66 -4.41
C GLY A 37 1.51 -6.77 -4.12
N LEU A 38 0.32 -6.69 -4.72
CA LEU A 38 -0.69 -7.73 -4.58
C LEU A 38 -0.27 -9.04 -5.25
N LEU A 39 0.34 -8.97 -6.44
CA LEU A 39 0.88 -10.14 -7.10
C LEU A 39 1.95 -10.84 -6.25
N ASN A 40 2.85 -10.06 -5.63
CA ASN A 40 3.86 -10.61 -4.72
C ASN A 40 3.20 -11.34 -3.54
N ILE A 41 2.17 -10.78 -2.94
CA ILE A 41 1.42 -11.44 -1.86
C ILE A 41 0.79 -12.74 -2.35
N VAL A 42 0.15 -12.75 -3.53
CA VAL A 42 -0.43 -13.97 -4.10
C VAL A 42 0.64 -15.04 -4.36
N LEU A 43 1.80 -14.65 -4.87
CA LEU A 43 2.91 -15.59 -5.13
C LEU A 43 3.50 -16.18 -3.84
N LEU A 44 3.45 -15.48 -2.71
CA LEU A 44 3.87 -16.02 -1.42
C LEU A 44 2.99 -17.18 -0.94
N TRP A 45 1.72 -17.21 -1.38
CA TRP A 45 0.78 -18.28 -1.08
C TRP A 45 0.77 -19.42 -2.11
N TRP A 46 1.66 -19.36 -3.11
CA TRP A 46 1.75 -20.39 -4.13
C TRP A 46 3.00 -21.26 -3.95
N PRO A 47 2.89 -22.64 -3.94
CA PRO A 47 1.66 -23.44 -3.95
C PRO A 47 0.94 -23.44 -2.60
N LEU A 48 -0.40 -23.42 -2.63
CA LEU A 48 -1.23 -23.38 -1.44
C LEU A 48 -1.05 -24.67 -0.58
N GLN A 49 -0.54 -24.52 0.63
CA GLN A 49 -0.34 -25.62 1.59
C GLN A 49 -1.15 -25.35 2.87
N MET A 50 -2.48 -25.26 2.71
CA MET A 50 -3.37 -25.05 3.86
C MET A 50 -3.33 -26.26 4.81
N GLY A 51 -3.32 -25.98 6.11
CA GLY A 51 -3.20 -27.01 7.16
C GLY A 51 -1.76 -27.29 7.59
N ASN A 52 -0.76 -26.59 7.01
CA ASN A 52 0.61 -26.60 7.50
C ASN A 52 0.88 -25.30 8.30
N PRO A 53 0.91 -25.37 9.66
CA PRO A 53 1.05 -24.16 10.49
C PRO A 53 2.36 -23.39 10.24
N GLU A 54 3.44 -24.08 9.89
CA GLU A 54 4.73 -23.43 9.60
C GLU A 54 4.64 -22.62 8.31
N TYR A 55 4.01 -23.18 7.28
CA TYR A 55 3.79 -22.50 6.02
C TYR A 55 2.85 -21.30 6.18
N GLU A 56 1.72 -21.47 6.88
CA GLU A 56 0.74 -20.42 7.12
C GLU A 56 1.37 -19.27 7.90
N PHE A 57 2.07 -19.58 9.00
CA PHE A 57 2.79 -18.60 9.80
C PHE A 57 3.81 -17.79 8.98
N ALA A 58 4.64 -18.47 8.19
CA ALA A 58 5.65 -17.82 7.35
C ALA A 58 5.02 -16.98 6.24
N SER A 59 3.98 -17.49 5.55
CA SER A 59 3.30 -16.81 4.45
C SER A 59 2.57 -15.57 4.92
N VAL A 60 1.90 -15.60 6.08
CA VAL A 60 1.26 -14.41 6.66
C VAL A 60 2.30 -13.36 7.03
N ALA A 61 3.38 -13.74 7.71
CA ALA A 61 4.44 -12.81 8.08
C ALA A 61 5.06 -12.14 6.84
N ALA A 62 5.38 -12.92 5.80
CA ALA A 62 5.93 -12.40 4.55
C ALA A 62 4.93 -11.51 3.78
N SER A 63 3.63 -11.85 3.83
CA SER A 63 2.57 -11.03 3.23
C SER A 63 2.48 -9.66 3.89
N LEU A 64 2.55 -9.59 5.23
CA LEU A 64 2.54 -8.32 5.96
C LEU A 64 3.80 -7.50 5.68
N ASP A 65 4.95 -8.14 5.49
CA ASP A 65 6.20 -7.48 5.09
C ASP A 65 6.13 -6.90 3.67
N SER A 66 5.28 -7.44 2.82
CA SER A 66 5.08 -6.97 1.44
C SER A 66 4.07 -5.81 1.33
N LEU A 67 3.33 -5.47 2.39
CA LEU A 67 2.30 -4.42 2.40
C LEU A 67 2.81 -2.99 2.13
N PRO A 68 4.05 -2.59 2.44
CA PRO A 68 4.51 -1.23 2.13
C PRO A 68 4.33 -0.85 0.67
N LEU A 69 4.60 -1.77 -0.26
CA LEU A 69 4.52 -1.49 -1.68
C LEU A 69 3.10 -1.16 -2.17
N PRO A 70 2.07 -2.01 -1.92
CA PRO A 70 0.71 -1.68 -2.33
C PRO A 70 0.12 -0.49 -1.55
N THR A 71 0.51 -0.27 -0.29
CA THR A 71 0.08 0.90 0.49
C THR A 71 0.62 2.21 -0.08
N MET A 72 1.89 2.27 -0.45
CA MET A 72 2.47 3.42 -1.15
C MET A 72 1.81 3.63 -2.50
N GLY A 73 1.55 2.55 -3.24
CA GLY A 73 0.84 2.60 -4.50
C GLY A 73 -0.55 3.23 -4.37
N LEU A 74 -1.32 2.83 -3.37
CA LEU A 74 -2.62 3.43 -3.07
C LEU A 74 -2.50 4.91 -2.71
N ALA A 75 -1.46 5.30 -1.97
CA ALA A 75 -1.20 6.69 -1.63
C ALA A 75 -0.97 7.54 -2.89
N PHE A 76 -0.13 7.08 -3.79
CA PHE A 76 0.16 7.77 -5.04
C PHE A 76 -1.07 7.83 -5.95
N ALA A 77 -1.78 6.72 -6.11
CA ALA A 77 -2.99 6.65 -6.93
C ALA A 77 -4.07 7.62 -6.41
N LEU A 78 -4.26 7.69 -5.09
CA LEU A 78 -5.23 8.59 -4.48
C LEU A 78 -4.81 10.07 -4.63
N ALA A 79 -3.56 10.40 -4.34
CA ALA A 79 -3.05 11.77 -4.48
C ALA A 79 -3.18 12.26 -5.93
N ALA A 80 -2.78 11.44 -6.89
CA ALA A 80 -2.88 11.74 -8.32
C ALA A 80 -4.33 11.88 -8.78
N SER A 81 -5.23 10.96 -8.37
CA SER A 81 -6.65 11.01 -8.71
C SER A 81 -7.31 12.29 -8.21
N ARG A 82 -6.95 12.74 -7.00
CA ARG A 82 -7.48 13.98 -6.43
C ARG A 82 -6.94 15.22 -7.15
N ALA A 83 -5.64 15.26 -7.41
CA ALA A 83 -5.03 16.38 -8.11
C ALA A 83 -5.60 16.58 -9.52
N GLN A 84 -6.03 15.50 -10.17
CA GLN A 84 -6.65 15.50 -11.48
C GLN A 84 -8.20 15.63 -11.43
N GLY A 85 -8.81 15.64 -10.26
CA GLY A 85 -10.28 15.68 -10.13
C GLY A 85 -10.99 14.37 -10.53
N HIS A 86 -10.27 13.26 -10.64
CA HIS A 86 -10.83 11.96 -11.02
C HIS A 86 -11.52 11.26 -9.84
N LEU A 87 -12.80 11.57 -9.63
CA LEU A 87 -13.60 11.00 -8.53
C LEU A 87 -13.69 9.46 -8.57
N THR A 88 -13.76 8.89 -9.76
CA THR A 88 -13.80 7.42 -9.94
C THR A 88 -12.49 6.77 -9.47
N GLY A 89 -11.34 7.32 -9.87
CA GLY A 89 -10.04 6.83 -9.44
C GLY A 89 -9.86 6.88 -7.91
N ALA A 90 -10.29 7.98 -7.29
CA ALA A 90 -10.26 8.13 -5.84
C ALA A 90 -11.17 7.11 -5.13
N LYS A 91 -12.39 6.84 -5.66
CA LYS A 91 -13.30 5.82 -5.11
C LYS A 91 -12.71 4.42 -5.22
N VAL A 92 -12.12 4.07 -6.36
CA VAL A 92 -11.48 2.76 -6.55
C VAL A 92 -10.33 2.58 -5.58
N ALA A 93 -9.44 3.58 -5.44
CA ALA A 93 -8.35 3.54 -4.47
C ALA A 93 -8.86 3.38 -3.03
N MET A 94 -9.96 4.07 -2.66
CA MET A 94 -10.59 3.93 -1.35
C MET A 94 -11.13 2.51 -1.11
N VAL A 95 -11.87 1.95 -2.07
CA VAL A 95 -12.43 0.59 -1.96
C VAL A 95 -11.29 -0.43 -1.83
N THR A 96 -10.25 -0.29 -2.63
CA THR A 96 -9.06 -1.17 -2.57
C THR A 96 -8.35 -1.05 -1.21
N ALA A 97 -8.23 0.16 -0.65
CA ALA A 97 -7.64 0.36 0.68
C ALA A 97 -8.46 -0.33 1.78
N VAL A 98 -9.79 -0.22 1.74
CA VAL A 98 -10.67 -0.90 2.70
C VAL A 98 -10.60 -2.41 2.55
N ALA A 99 -10.63 -2.92 1.33
CA ALA A 99 -10.49 -4.36 1.07
C ALA A 99 -9.15 -4.89 1.59
N LEU A 100 -8.05 -4.17 1.34
CA LEU A 100 -6.74 -4.52 1.85
C LEU A 100 -6.69 -4.49 3.39
N ALA A 101 -7.33 -3.51 4.04
CA ALA A 101 -7.41 -3.44 5.49
C ALA A 101 -8.15 -4.65 6.08
N VAL A 102 -9.25 -5.08 5.46
CA VAL A 102 -9.99 -6.29 5.87
C VAL A 102 -9.11 -7.54 5.72
N LEU A 103 -8.41 -7.67 4.60
CA LEU A 103 -7.50 -8.80 4.37
C LEU A 103 -6.37 -8.84 5.41
N VAL A 104 -5.80 -7.69 5.78
CA VAL A 104 -4.76 -7.60 6.83
C VAL A 104 -5.31 -8.05 8.18
N VAL A 105 -6.53 -7.65 8.54
CA VAL A 105 -7.16 -8.09 9.80
C VAL A 105 -7.41 -9.59 9.79
N LEU A 106 -7.92 -10.15 8.70
CA LEU A 106 -8.13 -11.60 8.56
C LEU A 106 -6.80 -12.37 8.66
N ALA A 107 -5.77 -11.90 7.97
CA ALA A 107 -4.43 -12.49 8.05
C ALA A 107 -3.86 -12.43 9.49
N ALA A 108 -4.06 -11.31 10.20
CA ALA A 108 -3.64 -11.17 11.59
C ALA A 108 -4.36 -12.14 12.53
N VAL A 109 -5.65 -12.39 12.30
CA VAL A 109 -6.43 -13.37 13.08
C VAL A 109 -5.89 -14.78 12.84
N LEU A 110 -5.69 -15.19 11.59
CA LEU A 110 -5.11 -16.49 11.24
C LEU A 110 -3.73 -16.65 11.87
N TYR A 111 -2.86 -15.67 11.73
CA TYR A 111 -1.55 -15.67 12.37
C TYR A 111 -1.63 -15.86 13.89
N GLY A 112 -2.56 -15.15 14.56
CA GLY A 112 -2.76 -15.26 15.99
C GLY A 112 -3.18 -16.65 16.45
N LEU A 113 -3.92 -17.40 15.62
CA LEU A 113 -4.31 -18.79 15.88
C LEU A 113 -3.12 -19.74 15.76
N ASP A 114 -2.16 -19.47 14.87
CA ASP A 114 -1.00 -20.32 14.64
C ASP A 114 0.15 -20.07 15.63
N VAL A 115 0.20 -18.90 16.28
CA VAL A 115 1.23 -18.53 17.27
C VAL A 115 1.40 -19.59 18.37
N PRO A 116 0.34 -20.08 19.04
CA PRO A 116 0.50 -21.10 20.09
C PRO A 116 1.09 -22.42 19.58
N LEU A 117 0.77 -22.80 18.34
CA LEU A 117 1.29 -24.00 17.70
C LEU A 117 2.78 -23.83 17.38
N ALA A 118 3.16 -22.70 16.78
CA ALA A 118 4.54 -22.36 16.48
C ALA A 118 5.43 -22.30 17.73
N LEU A 119 4.92 -21.72 18.83
CA LEU A 119 5.66 -21.63 20.09
C LEU A 119 5.82 -23.00 20.80
N LYS A 120 4.86 -23.93 20.63
CA LYS A 120 4.95 -25.29 21.17
C LYS A 120 5.94 -26.16 20.39
N ALA A 121 6.06 -25.97 19.08
CA ALA A 121 6.96 -26.72 18.21
C ALA A 121 8.43 -26.43 18.53
N VAL A 122 8.76 -25.24 19.02
CA VAL A 122 10.15 -24.81 19.29
C VAL A 122 10.34 -24.57 20.77
N LYS A 123 11.07 -25.52 21.43
CA LYS A 123 11.24 -25.49 22.89
C LYS A 123 12.22 -24.44 23.36
N GLU A 124 13.37 -24.28 22.70
CA GLU A 124 14.41 -23.30 23.11
C GLU A 124 15.33 -22.89 21.96
N GLY A 125 16.14 -21.84 22.18
CA GLY A 125 17.23 -21.45 21.30
C GLY A 125 16.95 -20.25 20.37
N PRO A 126 17.86 -19.99 19.43
CA PRO A 126 17.80 -18.79 18.56
C PRO A 126 16.55 -18.78 17.66
N VAL A 127 16.00 -19.95 17.31
CA VAL A 127 14.76 -20.07 16.51
C VAL A 127 13.56 -19.51 17.26
N ARG A 128 13.42 -19.83 18.56
CA ARG A 128 12.34 -19.28 19.40
C ARG A 128 12.41 -17.76 19.50
N MET A 129 13.62 -17.20 19.61
CA MET A 129 13.82 -15.75 19.64
C MET A 129 13.44 -15.10 18.29
N GLY A 130 13.70 -15.79 17.16
CA GLY A 130 13.25 -15.38 15.83
C GLY A 130 11.72 -15.32 15.73
N ILE A 131 11.03 -16.35 16.22
CA ILE A 131 9.56 -16.41 16.27
C ILE A 131 9.00 -15.26 17.12
N MET A 132 9.56 -15.02 18.32
CA MET A 132 9.12 -13.91 19.18
C MET A 132 9.27 -12.53 18.52
N LYS A 133 10.39 -12.30 17.81
CA LYS A 133 10.60 -11.06 17.04
C LYS A 133 9.58 -10.94 15.90
N SER A 134 9.28 -12.03 15.20
CA SER A 134 8.26 -12.08 14.16
C SER A 134 6.87 -11.75 14.73
N ILE A 135 6.50 -12.35 15.87
CA ILE A 135 5.22 -12.08 16.54
C ILE A 135 5.09 -10.59 16.88
N LEU A 136 6.12 -9.99 17.48
CA LEU A 136 6.09 -8.55 17.82
C LEU A 136 5.94 -7.69 16.58
N LYS A 137 6.71 -7.98 15.53
CA LYS A 137 6.67 -7.26 14.26
C LYS A 137 5.31 -7.37 13.59
N VAL A 138 4.80 -8.59 13.43
CA VAL A 138 3.51 -8.87 12.80
C VAL A 138 2.36 -8.23 13.58
N SER A 139 2.39 -8.30 14.92
CA SER A 139 1.38 -7.65 15.76
C SER A 139 1.36 -6.13 15.58
N ALA A 140 2.53 -5.51 15.52
CA ALA A 140 2.63 -4.07 15.25
C ALA A 140 2.10 -3.72 13.84
N GLN A 141 2.46 -4.49 12.83
CA GLN A 141 2.00 -4.30 11.45
C GLN A 141 0.49 -4.53 11.33
N ALA A 142 -0.05 -5.55 11.98
CA ALA A 142 -1.47 -5.88 11.99
C ALA A 142 -2.36 -4.77 12.59
N VAL A 143 -1.81 -3.94 13.46
CA VAL A 143 -2.51 -2.77 14.02
C VAL A 143 -2.28 -1.53 13.15
N LEU A 144 -1.04 -1.26 12.78
CA LEU A 144 -0.67 -0.01 12.10
C LEU A 144 -1.25 0.06 10.66
N TYR A 145 -1.17 -1.04 9.89
CA TYR A 145 -1.66 -1.02 8.50
C TYR A 145 -3.16 -0.81 8.36
N PRO A 146 -4.05 -1.51 9.09
CA PRO A 146 -5.48 -1.25 9.00
C PRO A 146 -5.84 0.18 9.44
N ILE A 147 -5.20 0.70 10.50
CA ILE A 147 -5.42 2.08 10.95
C ILE A 147 -5.01 3.06 9.85
N ALA A 148 -3.83 2.90 9.26
CA ALA A 148 -3.35 3.75 8.19
C ALA A 148 -4.26 3.68 6.95
N LEU A 149 -4.66 2.48 6.52
CA LEU A 149 -5.53 2.28 5.36
C LEU A 149 -6.93 2.86 5.58
N ILE A 150 -7.51 2.70 6.79
CA ILE A 150 -8.81 3.27 7.13
C ILE A 150 -8.72 4.81 7.23
N ALA A 151 -7.67 5.34 7.85
CA ALA A 151 -7.44 6.78 7.88
C ALA A 151 -7.33 7.34 6.46
N PHE A 152 -6.62 6.65 5.60
CA PHE A 152 -6.48 6.98 4.19
C PHE A 152 -7.83 7.00 3.46
N ALA A 153 -8.65 5.95 3.65
CA ALA A 153 -9.99 5.87 3.08
C ALA A 153 -10.90 7.02 3.58
N ARG A 154 -10.83 7.36 4.87
CA ARG A 154 -11.59 8.49 5.45
C ARG A 154 -11.14 9.85 4.90
N MET A 155 -9.83 10.06 4.76
CA MET A 155 -9.30 11.28 4.14
C MET A 155 -9.75 11.42 2.69
N SER A 156 -9.94 10.30 1.98
CA SER A 156 -10.46 10.27 0.62
C SER A 156 -11.90 10.78 0.51
N ASN A 157 -12.69 10.63 1.56
CA ASN A 157 -14.12 10.96 1.55
C ASN A 157 -14.41 12.41 2.00
N ARG A 158 -13.42 13.15 2.48
CA ARG A 158 -13.57 14.57 2.82
C ARG A 158 -13.53 15.39 1.53
N LYS A 159 -14.68 16.00 1.20
CA LYS A 159 -14.85 17.00 0.13
C LYS A 159 -14.13 18.29 0.48
#